data_e2ac9132ce40c207c1fab93bddca2971
#
_entry.id   e2ac9132ce40c207c1fab93bddca2971
#
_cell.length_a   1.000
_cell.length_b   1.000
_cell.length_c   1.000
_cell.angle_alpha   90.00
_cell.angle_beta   90.00
_cell.angle_gamma   90.00
#
_symmetry.space_group_name_H-M   'P 1'
#
loop_
_entity.id
_entity.type
_entity.pdbx_description
1 polymer ?
#
loop_
_entity_poly.entity_id
_entity_poly.type
_entity_poly.pdbx_seq_one_letter_code
_entity_poly.pdbx_strand_id
1 'polypeptide(L)'
;MKSGSLTVVGTGIQFAGQITLEARAHIKQAEKVLFLVSEPVTADWIRDINPAAESLFPYYRQGESRMIAYVAMIERILCEVRKGLRVCAVFYGHPGVFVYPSHEAIKQAHLEGYSAKMLPGISAEDCLFADLGIDPARTGCQSFEATDFLIHKRKFDTGCSLILWQIGCIGDLTFSLEPYGTRGLHVLTEYLCQYYDATHPAVVYEAAEYPIFDPTIENVPLAKLPEAQISPISTLYIAPQTQAPLDYEMLDRLGIDLQLFEGTHR
;
A
#
# COMPACT_ATOMS: atom_id res chain seq x y z
N MET A 1 -21.52 -9.60 24.11
CA MET A 1 -21.08 -9.34 22.72
C MET A 1 -22.01 -10.10 21.79
N LYS A 2 -22.38 -9.53 20.66
CA LYS A 2 -23.17 -10.24 19.63
C LYS A 2 -22.38 -11.45 19.13
N SER A 3 -23.09 -12.51 18.70
CA SER A 3 -22.47 -13.59 17.94
C SER A 3 -22.04 -13.04 16.57
N GLY A 4 -20.95 -13.52 16.03
CA GLY A 4 -20.33 -13.01 14.81
C GLY A 4 -19.09 -12.18 15.10
N SER A 5 -18.11 -12.28 14.20
CA SER A 5 -16.85 -11.57 14.32
C SER A 5 -16.22 -11.33 12.96
N LEU A 6 -15.37 -10.32 12.88
CA LEU A 6 -14.59 -9.99 11.68
C LEU A 6 -13.10 -10.04 12.00
N THR A 7 -12.35 -10.83 11.22
CA THR A 7 -10.89 -10.73 11.19
C THR A 7 -10.47 -10.32 9.79
N VAL A 8 -9.71 -9.24 9.68
CA VAL A 8 -9.18 -8.73 8.40
C VAL A 8 -7.71 -9.12 8.30
N VAL A 9 -7.32 -9.74 7.19
CA VAL A 9 -5.97 -10.25 6.97
C VAL A 9 -5.46 -9.89 5.57
N GLY A 10 -4.13 -9.90 5.39
CA GLY A 10 -3.48 -9.71 4.12
C GLY A 10 -2.84 -10.99 3.59
N THR A 11 -2.73 -11.10 2.26
CA THR A 11 -1.99 -12.19 1.61
C THR A 11 -0.49 -11.94 1.52
N GLY A 12 -0.03 -10.73 1.82
CA GLY A 12 1.25 -10.22 1.33
C GLY A 12 1.19 -9.90 -0.16
N ILE A 13 2.30 -9.51 -0.73
CA ILE A 13 2.43 -9.17 -2.14
C ILE A 13 2.73 -10.44 -2.96
N GLN A 14 3.76 -11.19 -2.55
CA GLN A 14 4.22 -12.36 -3.27
C GLN A 14 3.33 -13.58 -2.98
N PHE A 15 2.88 -14.25 -4.04
CA PHE A 15 2.02 -15.43 -3.98
C PHE A 15 2.53 -16.47 -2.98
N ALA A 16 1.69 -16.83 -2.03
CA ALA A 16 1.89 -17.82 -0.96
C ALA A 16 3.14 -17.62 -0.07
N GLY A 17 4.12 -16.80 -0.49
CA GLY A 17 5.39 -16.63 0.21
C GLY A 17 5.33 -15.65 1.37
N GLN A 18 4.44 -14.66 1.30
CA GLN A 18 4.41 -13.55 2.26
C GLN A 18 3.15 -13.53 3.15
N ILE A 19 2.29 -14.52 3.05
CA ILE A 19 1.18 -14.66 3.99
C ILE A 19 1.70 -15.09 5.36
N THR A 20 1.24 -14.46 6.43
CA THR A 20 1.59 -14.88 7.78
C THR A 20 0.89 -16.20 8.14
N LEU A 21 1.51 -17.02 9.00
CA LEU A 21 0.90 -18.26 9.48
C LEU A 21 -0.43 -17.98 10.20
N GLU A 22 -0.52 -16.88 10.92
CA GLU A 22 -1.73 -16.45 11.62
C GLU A 22 -2.85 -16.08 10.65
N ALA A 23 -2.55 -15.30 9.60
CA ALA A 23 -3.51 -14.95 8.56
C ALA A 23 -4.08 -16.21 7.87
N ARG A 24 -3.20 -17.15 7.48
CA ARG A 24 -3.59 -18.42 6.88
C ARG A 24 -4.48 -19.26 7.81
N ALA A 25 -4.18 -19.28 9.12
CA ALA A 25 -5.00 -19.99 10.10
C ALA A 25 -6.40 -19.38 10.22
N HIS A 26 -6.52 -18.04 10.22
CA HIS A 26 -7.81 -17.36 10.24
C HIS A 26 -8.63 -17.62 8.97
N ILE A 27 -8.01 -17.60 7.78
CA ILE A 27 -8.69 -17.98 6.53
C ILE A 27 -9.25 -19.40 6.65
N LYS A 28 -8.42 -20.37 7.09
CA LYS A 28 -8.82 -21.78 7.20
C LYS A 28 -9.96 -22.01 8.18
N GLN A 29 -10.00 -21.26 9.29
CA GLN A 29 -10.95 -21.48 10.39
C GLN A 29 -12.24 -20.66 10.25
N ALA A 30 -12.30 -19.71 9.33
CA ALA A 30 -13.45 -18.85 9.13
C ALA A 30 -14.66 -19.65 8.60
N GLU A 31 -15.87 -19.27 9.04
CA GLU A 31 -17.12 -19.82 8.51
C GLU A 31 -17.51 -19.18 7.19
N LYS A 32 -17.02 -17.96 6.92
CA LYS A 32 -17.12 -17.27 5.64
C LYS A 32 -15.82 -16.51 5.37
N VAL A 33 -15.29 -16.66 4.17
CA VAL A 33 -14.15 -15.87 3.67
C VAL A 33 -14.64 -14.96 2.55
N LEU A 34 -14.29 -13.68 2.62
CA LEU A 34 -14.55 -12.70 1.57
C LEU A 34 -13.22 -12.08 1.16
N PHE A 35 -12.84 -12.18 -0.11
CA PHE A 35 -11.51 -11.78 -0.52
C PHE A 35 -11.51 -10.81 -1.70
N LEU A 36 -10.54 -9.90 -1.69
CA LEU A 36 -10.25 -8.98 -2.80
C LEU A 36 -8.77 -9.14 -3.19
N VAL A 37 -8.54 -9.94 -4.20
CA VAL A 37 -7.25 -10.12 -4.90
C VAL A 37 -7.51 -10.07 -6.39
N SER A 38 -6.58 -9.53 -7.16
CA SER A 38 -6.68 -9.41 -8.62
C SER A 38 -6.26 -10.69 -9.34
N GLU A 39 -5.31 -11.42 -8.74
CA GLU A 39 -4.67 -12.57 -9.35
C GLU A 39 -5.52 -13.84 -9.25
N PRO A 40 -5.87 -14.50 -10.38
CA PRO A 40 -6.67 -15.72 -10.39
C PRO A 40 -6.05 -16.85 -9.59
N VAL A 41 -4.72 -17.04 -9.66
CA VAL A 41 -4.00 -18.11 -8.94
C VAL A 41 -4.13 -17.91 -7.43
N THR A 42 -3.98 -16.67 -6.94
CA THR A 42 -4.18 -16.34 -5.53
C THR A 42 -5.63 -16.56 -5.11
N ALA A 43 -6.59 -16.21 -5.96
CA ALA A 43 -8.01 -16.43 -5.71
C ALA A 43 -8.35 -17.93 -5.57
N ASP A 44 -7.82 -18.77 -6.44
CA ASP A 44 -8.02 -20.22 -6.38
C ASP A 44 -7.33 -20.84 -5.16
N TRP A 45 -6.13 -20.41 -4.84
CA TRP A 45 -5.44 -20.85 -3.63
C TRP A 45 -6.19 -20.47 -2.34
N ILE A 46 -6.84 -19.31 -2.27
CA ILE A 46 -7.69 -18.95 -1.13
C ILE A 46 -8.89 -19.89 -1.04
N ARG A 47 -9.51 -20.27 -2.18
CA ARG A 47 -10.62 -21.23 -2.23
C ARG A 47 -10.20 -22.64 -1.82
N ASP A 48 -8.97 -23.05 -2.15
CA ASP A 48 -8.40 -24.32 -1.69
C ASP A 48 -8.19 -24.36 -0.17
N ILE A 49 -7.81 -23.23 0.44
CA ILE A 49 -7.69 -23.12 1.89
C ILE A 49 -9.06 -23.16 2.57
N ASN A 50 -10.05 -22.48 1.99
CA ASN A 50 -11.42 -22.42 2.53
C ASN A 50 -12.47 -22.39 1.41
N PRO A 51 -13.21 -23.51 1.20
CA PRO A 51 -14.24 -23.58 0.15
C PRO A 51 -15.41 -22.60 0.31
N ALA A 52 -15.60 -21.98 1.48
CA ALA A 52 -16.60 -20.92 1.69
C ALA A 52 -16.12 -19.54 1.22
N ALA A 53 -14.96 -19.47 0.53
CA ALA A 53 -14.39 -18.22 0.04
C ALA A 53 -15.14 -17.68 -1.18
N GLU A 54 -15.43 -16.36 -1.14
CA GLU A 54 -16.15 -15.61 -2.17
C GLU A 54 -15.36 -14.37 -2.55
N SER A 55 -15.24 -14.10 -3.84
CA SER A 55 -14.54 -12.91 -4.33
C SER A 55 -15.41 -11.67 -4.22
N LEU A 56 -14.78 -10.58 -3.77
CA LEU A 56 -15.36 -9.24 -3.78
C LEU A 56 -15.06 -8.48 -5.09
N PHE A 57 -14.21 -9.01 -5.95
CA PHE A 57 -13.85 -8.38 -7.23
C PHE A 57 -15.05 -8.05 -8.12
N PRO A 58 -16.15 -8.85 -8.19
CA PRO A 58 -17.32 -8.55 -8.99
C PRO A 58 -18.08 -7.27 -8.61
N TYR A 59 -17.76 -6.64 -7.47
CA TYR A 59 -18.32 -5.33 -7.11
C TYR A 59 -17.69 -4.18 -7.88
N TYR A 60 -16.49 -4.37 -8.46
CA TYR A 60 -15.93 -3.40 -9.38
C TYR A 60 -16.63 -3.43 -10.72
N ARG A 61 -16.94 -2.26 -11.25
CA ARG A 61 -17.53 -2.07 -12.57
C ARG A 61 -16.73 -1.04 -13.35
N GLN A 62 -16.46 -1.37 -14.60
CA GLN A 62 -15.72 -0.50 -15.52
C GLN A 62 -16.34 0.91 -15.57
N GLY A 63 -15.51 1.94 -15.35
CA GLY A 63 -15.91 3.34 -15.39
C GLY A 63 -16.72 3.85 -14.21
N GLU A 64 -17.10 2.99 -13.24
CA GLU A 64 -17.78 3.43 -12.01
C GLU A 64 -16.76 3.91 -10.95
N SER A 65 -17.21 4.79 -10.06
CA SER A 65 -16.41 5.21 -8.91
C SER A 65 -16.03 4.03 -8.04
N ARG A 66 -14.74 3.89 -7.71
CA ARG A 66 -14.24 2.87 -6.77
C ARG A 66 -14.93 2.93 -5.42
N MET A 67 -15.39 4.10 -4.99
CA MET A 67 -16.10 4.25 -3.72
C MET A 67 -17.42 3.50 -3.68
N ILE A 68 -18.13 3.41 -4.82
CA ILE A 68 -19.39 2.62 -4.92
C ILE A 68 -19.10 1.15 -4.65
N ALA A 69 -18.04 0.62 -5.29
CA ALA A 69 -17.61 -0.76 -5.07
C ALA A 69 -17.20 -0.99 -3.60
N TYR A 70 -16.45 -0.06 -3.00
CA TYR A 70 -16.01 -0.17 -1.62
C TYR A 70 -17.17 -0.23 -0.63
N VAL A 71 -18.19 0.62 -0.79
CA VAL A 71 -19.40 0.58 0.05
C VAL A 71 -20.12 -0.76 -0.08
N ALA A 72 -20.27 -1.28 -1.29
CA ALA A 72 -20.91 -2.57 -1.53
C ALA A 72 -20.10 -3.74 -0.94
N MET A 73 -18.76 -3.71 -1.01
CA MET A 73 -17.88 -4.71 -0.38
C MET A 73 -18.01 -4.68 1.15
N ILE A 74 -18.01 -3.49 1.77
CA ILE A 74 -18.18 -3.32 3.21
C ILE A 74 -19.50 -3.93 3.67
N GLU A 75 -20.60 -3.59 2.99
CA GLU A 75 -21.92 -4.12 3.32
C GLU A 75 -21.98 -5.64 3.13
N ARG A 76 -21.33 -6.18 2.08
CA ARG A 76 -21.23 -7.63 1.86
C ARG A 76 -20.51 -8.34 3.02
N ILE A 77 -19.40 -7.75 3.53
CA ILE A 77 -18.66 -8.28 4.67
C ILE A 77 -19.54 -8.25 5.93
N LEU A 78 -20.14 -7.11 6.22
CA LEU A 78 -20.95 -6.94 7.43
C LEU A 78 -22.23 -7.78 7.41
N CYS A 79 -22.81 -8.03 6.24
CA CYS A 79 -23.95 -8.92 6.09
C CYS A 79 -23.66 -10.32 6.68
N GLU A 80 -22.49 -10.89 6.43
CA GLU A 80 -22.13 -12.20 6.98
C GLU A 80 -21.82 -12.14 8.50
N VAL A 81 -21.20 -11.06 8.96
CA VAL A 81 -20.96 -10.83 10.40
C VAL A 81 -22.29 -10.74 11.16
N ARG A 82 -23.29 -10.02 10.61
CA ARG A 82 -24.62 -9.86 11.20
C ARG A 82 -25.41 -11.17 11.27
N LYS A 83 -25.10 -12.15 10.40
CA LYS A 83 -25.64 -13.52 10.49
C LYS A 83 -25.06 -14.33 11.67
N GLY A 84 -24.09 -13.77 12.39
CA GLY A 84 -23.44 -14.42 13.51
C GLY A 84 -22.21 -15.24 13.15
N LEU A 85 -21.73 -15.16 11.90
CA LEU A 85 -20.60 -15.94 11.43
C LEU A 85 -19.25 -15.33 11.83
N ARG A 86 -18.25 -16.21 11.95
CA ARG A 86 -16.83 -15.81 12.02
C ARG A 86 -16.34 -15.53 10.59
N VAL A 87 -16.25 -14.25 10.23
CA VAL A 87 -15.88 -13.79 8.90
C VAL A 87 -14.40 -13.46 8.85
N CYS A 88 -13.72 -13.92 7.80
CA CYS A 88 -12.37 -13.50 7.46
C CYS A 88 -12.43 -12.68 6.15
N ALA A 89 -12.08 -11.40 6.21
CA ALA A 89 -11.90 -10.57 5.02
C ALA A 89 -10.43 -10.54 4.64
N VAL A 90 -10.12 -10.91 3.38
CA VAL A 90 -8.76 -11.12 2.88
C VAL A 90 -8.46 -10.12 1.78
N PHE A 91 -7.38 -9.35 1.94
CA PHE A 91 -6.97 -8.36 0.96
C PHE A 91 -5.54 -8.65 0.47
N TYR A 92 -5.23 -8.19 -0.72
CA TYR A 92 -3.88 -8.20 -1.27
C TYR A 92 -2.95 -7.30 -0.43
N GLY A 93 -1.71 -7.70 -0.25
CA GLY A 93 -0.71 -6.96 0.52
C GLY A 93 -1.00 -6.93 2.02
N HIS A 94 -0.69 -5.80 2.66
CA HIS A 94 -1.08 -5.50 4.03
C HIS A 94 -2.54 -5.01 4.05
N PRO A 95 -3.41 -5.57 4.88
CA PRO A 95 -4.85 -5.31 4.80
C PRO A 95 -5.26 -3.91 5.26
N GLY A 96 -4.34 -3.13 5.80
CA GLY A 96 -4.58 -1.77 6.27
C GLY A 96 -3.80 -0.68 5.53
N VAL A 97 -2.99 -1.03 4.51
CA VAL A 97 -2.24 -0.06 3.71
C VAL A 97 -2.98 0.19 2.41
N PHE A 98 -3.53 1.41 2.25
CA PHE A 98 -4.35 1.82 1.11
C PHE A 98 -5.59 0.94 0.83
N VAL A 99 -6.16 0.34 1.88
CA VAL A 99 -7.35 -0.54 1.78
C VAL A 99 -8.51 0.06 2.57
N TYR A 100 -9.21 1.04 2.00
CA TYR A 100 -10.36 1.70 2.62
C TYR A 100 -11.44 0.72 3.14
N PRO A 101 -11.87 -0.32 2.37
CA PRO A 101 -12.93 -1.23 2.82
C PRO A 101 -12.61 -1.96 4.12
N SER A 102 -11.34 -2.28 4.38
CA SER A 102 -10.94 -3.01 5.58
C SER A 102 -11.13 -2.18 6.85
N HIS A 103 -10.67 -0.93 6.82
CA HIS A 103 -10.80 0.00 7.95
C HIS A 103 -12.25 0.32 8.26
N GLU A 104 -13.03 0.63 7.25
CA GLU A 104 -14.42 1.01 7.44
C GLU A 104 -15.29 -0.19 7.88
N ALA A 105 -15.04 -1.41 7.35
CA ALA A 105 -15.74 -2.61 7.80
C ALA A 105 -15.48 -2.90 9.29
N ILE A 106 -14.24 -2.75 9.75
CA ILE A 106 -13.89 -2.93 11.18
C ILE A 106 -14.60 -1.88 12.04
N LYS A 107 -14.53 -0.61 11.63
CA LYS A 107 -15.16 0.50 12.34
C LYS A 107 -16.66 0.30 12.47
N GLN A 108 -17.36 -0.06 11.38
CA GLN A 108 -18.79 -0.31 11.40
C GLN A 108 -19.15 -1.55 12.23
N ALA A 109 -18.36 -2.64 12.14
CA ALA A 109 -18.56 -3.83 12.98
C ALA A 109 -18.49 -3.47 14.47
N HIS A 110 -17.53 -2.64 14.90
CA HIS A 110 -17.43 -2.15 16.27
C HIS A 110 -18.62 -1.29 16.68
N LEU A 111 -19.06 -0.37 15.84
CA LEU A 111 -20.23 0.48 16.09
C LEU A 111 -21.51 -0.35 16.25
N GLU A 112 -21.61 -1.47 15.55
CA GLU A 112 -22.72 -2.42 15.65
C GLU A 112 -22.58 -3.40 16.84
N GLY A 113 -21.46 -3.35 17.59
CA GLY A 113 -21.22 -4.18 18.78
C GLY A 113 -20.67 -5.58 18.51
N TYR A 114 -20.06 -5.79 17.32
CA TYR A 114 -19.35 -7.02 16.97
C TYR A 114 -17.86 -6.91 17.32
N SER A 115 -17.23 -8.07 17.56
CA SER A 115 -15.77 -8.15 17.67
C SER A 115 -15.16 -8.05 16.27
N ALA A 116 -14.22 -7.13 16.09
CA ALA A 116 -13.50 -6.99 14.83
C ALA A 116 -12.03 -6.66 15.08
N LYS A 117 -11.12 -7.20 14.25
CA LYS A 117 -9.68 -6.91 14.31
C LYS A 117 -9.04 -7.01 12.93
N MET A 118 -7.90 -6.34 12.78
CA MET A 118 -6.99 -6.49 11.67
C MET A 118 -5.72 -7.18 12.15
N LEU A 119 -5.17 -8.08 11.35
CA LEU A 119 -3.83 -8.62 11.57
C LEU A 119 -2.85 -7.92 10.63
N PRO A 120 -1.60 -7.67 11.08
CA PRO A 120 -0.58 -7.11 10.20
C PRO A 120 -0.22 -8.08 9.08
N GLY A 121 0.29 -7.52 7.98
CA GLY A 121 0.74 -8.26 6.81
C GLY A 121 1.93 -7.56 6.15
N ILE A 122 2.46 -8.12 5.08
CA ILE A 122 3.53 -7.53 4.29
C ILE A 122 2.92 -6.64 3.21
N SER A 123 3.34 -5.38 3.16
CA SER A 123 2.93 -4.38 2.17
C SER A 123 3.94 -4.27 1.02
N ALA A 124 3.55 -3.59 -0.06
CA ALA A 124 4.48 -3.23 -1.13
C ALA A 124 5.58 -2.27 -0.63
N GLU A 125 5.38 -1.54 0.47
CA GLU A 125 6.40 -0.70 1.09
C GLU A 125 7.51 -1.53 1.73
N ASP A 126 7.14 -2.64 2.41
CA ASP A 126 8.13 -3.58 2.96
C ASP A 126 8.96 -4.22 1.84
N CYS A 127 8.31 -4.59 0.72
CA CYS A 127 9.01 -5.12 -0.46
C CYS A 127 9.93 -4.06 -1.07
N LEU A 128 9.47 -2.82 -1.23
CA LEU A 128 10.25 -1.71 -1.79
C LEU A 128 11.53 -1.47 -0.96
N PHE A 129 11.43 -1.45 0.37
CA PHE A 129 12.59 -1.29 1.23
C PHE A 129 13.61 -2.42 1.08
N ALA A 130 13.12 -3.66 0.98
CA ALA A 130 13.98 -4.83 0.79
C ALA A 130 14.65 -4.84 -0.59
N ASP A 131 13.88 -4.62 -1.65
CA ASP A 131 14.34 -4.72 -3.03
C ASP A 131 15.28 -3.57 -3.43
N LEU A 132 15.04 -2.35 -2.91
CA LEU A 132 15.89 -1.19 -3.16
C LEU A 132 17.03 -1.02 -2.13
N GLY A 133 17.05 -1.84 -1.08
CA GLY A 133 18.07 -1.75 -0.02
C GLY A 133 17.96 -0.45 0.79
N ILE A 134 16.77 0.03 1.06
CA ILE A 134 16.52 1.29 1.75
C ILE A 134 16.21 1.01 3.21
N ASP A 135 16.94 1.69 4.10
CA ASP A 135 16.60 1.75 5.52
C ASP A 135 15.98 3.11 5.84
N PRO A 136 14.68 3.17 6.15
CA PRO A 136 14.00 4.43 6.47
C PRO A 136 14.54 5.12 7.74
N ALA A 137 15.29 4.41 8.57
CA ALA A 137 15.93 5.01 9.76
C ALA A 137 17.05 5.99 9.43
N ARG A 138 17.66 5.90 8.22
CA ARG A 138 18.82 6.74 7.85
C ARG A 138 18.45 8.20 7.59
N THR A 139 17.38 8.43 6.84
CA THR A 139 16.98 9.78 6.39
C THR A 139 15.51 10.08 6.62
N GLY A 140 14.79 9.14 7.21
CA GLY A 140 13.33 9.19 7.27
C GLY A 140 12.69 8.78 5.95
N CYS A 141 11.38 8.53 5.99
CA CYS A 141 10.59 8.19 4.83
C CYS A 141 9.20 8.83 4.93
N GLN A 142 8.74 9.41 3.84
CA GLN A 142 7.43 10.01 3.69
C GLN A 142 6.68 9.25 2.60
N SER A 143 5.44 8.85 2.89
CA SER A 143 4.66 7.95 2.06
C SER A 143 3.25 8.51 1.86
N PHE A 144 2.83 8.72 0.60
CA PHE A 144 1.54 9.30 0.25
C PHE A 144 0.92 8.59 -0.96
N GLU A 145 -0.40 8.59 -1.05
CA GLU A 145 -1.09 8.33 -2.31
C GLU A 145 -0.91 9.53 -3.23
N ALA A 146 -0.58 9.30 -4.51
CA ALA A 146 -0.12 10.35 -5.42
C ALA A 146 -1.19 11.41 -5.74
N THR A 147 -2.47 11.02 -5.83
CA THR A 147 -3.56 11.97 -6.06
C THR A 147 -3.79 12.83 -4.82
N ASP A 148 -3.86 12.19 -3.62
CA ASP A 148 -3.99 12.89 -2.34
C ASP A 148 -2.83 13.87 -2.10
N PHE A 149 -1.61 13.44 -2.43
CA PHE A 149 -0.41 14.26 -2.34
C PHE A 149 -0.56 15.58 -3.13
N LEU A 150 -1.03 15.50 -4.37
CA LEU A 150 -1.19 16.66 -5.24
C LEU A 150 -2.37 17.56 -4.82
N ILE A 151 -3.56 16.99 -4.60
CA ILE A 151 -4.77 17.79 -4.32
C ILE A 151 -4.71 18.51 -2.98
N HIS A 152 -4.03 17.92 -1.98
CA HIS A 152 -3.86 18.52 -0.66
C HIS A 152 -2.56 19.29 -0.51
N LYS A 153 -1.72 19.34 -1.55
CA LYS A 153 -0.39 19.97 -1.51
C LYS A 153 0.36 19.55 -0.25
N ARG A 154 0.49 18.24 -0.04
CA ARG A 154 1.14 17.69 1.15
C ARG A 154 2.53 18.27 1.31
N LYS A 155 2.84 18.75 2.52
CA LYS A 155 4.19 19.19 2.85
C LYS A 155 5.08 17.98 2.98
N PHE A 156 6.27 18.08 2.43
CA PHE A 156 7.28 17.03 2.50
C PHE A 156 8.68 17.66 2.57
N ASP A 157 9.63 16.88 3.03
CA ASP A 157 11.03 17.25 3.15
C ASP A 157 11.83 16.51 2.07
N THR A 158 12.54 17.26 1.22
CA THR A 158 13.43 16.69 0.19
C THR A 158 14.69 16.05 0.75
N GLY A 159 14.97 16.22 2.03
CA GLY A 159 16.02 15.54 2.78
C GLY A 159 15.65 14.13 3.24
N CYS A 160 14.38 13.74 3.09
CA CYS A 160 13.87 12.40 3.39
C CYS A 160 13.54 11.63 2.12
N SER A 161 13.50 10.30 2.19
CA SER A 161 12.92 9.47 1.13
C SER A 161 11.45 9.81 0.92
N LEU A 162 11.00 9.88 -0.33
CA LEU A 162 9.60 10.11 -0.69
C LEU A 162 9.07 8.94 -1.50
N ILE A 163 7.95 8.35 -1.05
CA ILE A 163 7.23 7.29 -1.75
C ILE A 163 5.86 7.82 -2.15
N LEU A 164 5.54 7.72 -3.45
CA LEU A 164 4.24 8.09 -3.99
C LEU A 164 3.59 6.87 -4.64
N TRP A 165 2.46 6.47 -4.07
CA TRP A 165 1.71 5.28 -4.47
C TRP A 165 0.73 5.56 -5.60
N GLN A 166 0.47 4.52 -6.42
CA GLN A 166 -0.56 4.53 -7.46
C GLN A 166 -0.34 5.64 -8.51
N ILE A 167 0.91 5.87 -8.89
CA ILE A 167 1.25 6.93 -9.86
C ILE A 167 0.64 6.68 -11.25
N GLY A 168 0.25 5.44 -11.57
CA GLY A 168 -0.38 5.09 -12.84
C GLY A 168 -1.85 5.50 -12.94
N CYS A 169 -2.51 5.90 -11.85
CA CYS A 169 -3.93 6.29 -11.86
C CYS A 169 -4.20 7.65 -11.20
N ILE A 170 -3.22 8.57 -11.23
CA ILE A 170 -3.33 9.90 -10.63
C ILE A 170 -4.52 10.67 -11.21
N GLY A 171 -5.41 11.12 -10.32
CA GLY A 171 -6.57 11.93 -10.66
C GLY A 171 -7.77 11.15 -11.20
N ASP A 172 -7.65 9.83 -11.37
CA ASP A 172 -8.79 8.98 -11.75
C ASP A 172 -9.31 8.22 -10.52
N LEU A 173 -10.56 8.48 -10.17
CA LEU A 173 -11.27 7.86 -9.04
C LEU A 173 -12.17 6.69 -9.46
N THR A 174 -12.18 6.36 -10.76
CA THR A 174 -12.97 5.25 -11.30
C THR A 174 -12.16 3.95 -11.33
N PHE A 175 -12.85 2.84 -11.46
CA PHE A 175 -12.22 1.55 -11.73
C PHE A 175 -12.09 1.36 -13.25
N SER A 176 -10.88 1.01 -13.72
CA SER A 176 -10.64 0.66 -15.11
C SER A 176 -9.74 -0.57 -15.21
N LEU A 177 -10.08 -1.45 -16.16
CA LEU A 177 -9.22 -2.54 -16.63
C LEU A 177 -8.28 -2.06 -17.76
N GLU A 178 -8.58 -0.91 -18.36
CA GLU A 178 -7.74 -0.27 -19.38
C GLU A 178 -6.69 0.64 -18.72
N PRO A 179 -5.55 0.87 -19.38
CA PRO A 179 -4.55 1.81 -18.89
C PRO A 179 -5.15 3.21 -18.66
N TYR A 180 -4.75 3.84 -17.58
CA TYR A 180 -5.13 5.22 -17.29
C TYR A 180 -4.31 6.21 -18.14
N GLY A 181 -4.84 7.43 -18.30
CA GLY A 181 -4.13 8.46 -19.07
C GLY A 181 -2.91 9.02 -18.33
N THR A 182 -1.91 9.46 -19.10
CA THR A 182 -0.63 9.97 -18.57
C THR A 182 -0.68 11.40 -18.04
N ARG A 183 -1.83 12.10 -18.14
CA ARG A 183 -1.97 13.51 -17.69
C ARG A 183 -1.54 13.71 -16.25
N GLY A 184 -1.90 12.78 -15.35
CA GLY A 184 -1.55 12.83 -13.93
C GLY A 184 -0.04 12.78 -13.70
N LEU A 185 0.67 11.98 -14.49
CA LEU A 185 2.13 11.87 -14.43
C LEU A 185 2.82 13.18 -14.83
N HIS A 186 2.34 13.86 -15.88
CA HIS A 186 2.88 15.16 -16.26
C HIS A 186 2.69 16.20 -15.14
N VAL A 187 1.49 16.26 -14.55
CA VAL A 187 1.21 17.17 -13.43
C VAL A 187 2.10 16.87 -12.24
N LEU A 188 2.27 15.57 -11.90
CA LEU A 188 3.14 15.15 -10.79
C LEU A 188 4.61 15.56 -11.06
N THR A 189 5.10 15.31 -12.27
CA THR A 189 6.46 15.66 -12.67
C THR A 189 6.71 17.16 -12.59
N GLU A 190 5.81 17.97 -13.14
CA GLU A 190 5.87 19.44 -13.06
C GLU A 190 5.88 19.93 -11.62
N TYR A 191 5.06 19.33 -10.75
CA TYR A 191 4.99 19.66 -9.33
C TYR A 191 6.29 19.30 -8.59
N LEU A 192 6.81 18.09 -8.79
CA LEU A 192 8.02 17.61 -8.13
C LEU A 192 9.27 18.37 -8.59
N CYS A 193 9.36 18.75 -9.87
CA CYS A 193 10.47 19.56 -10.41
C CYS A 193 10.54 20.99 -9.84
N GLN A 194 9.56 21.42 -9.02
CA GLN A 194 9.66 22.68 -8.25
C GLN A 194 10.53 22.50 -7.00
N TYR A 195 10.77 21.25 -6.56
CA TYR A 195 11.48 20.92 -5.33
C TYR A 195 12.75 20.10 -5.57
N TYR A 196 12.79 19.31 -6.62
CA TYR A 196 13.92 18.46 -7.00
C TYR A 196 14.48 18.92 -8.35
N ASP A 197 15.78 18.67 -8.56
CA ASP A 197 16.37 18.87 -9.87
C ASP A 197 15.70 17.96 -10.94
N ALA A 198 15.55 18.47 -12.16
CA ALA A 198 14.95 17.71 -13.25
C ALA A 198 15.69 16.39 -13.58
N THR A 199 16.97 16.34 -13.28
CA THR A 199 17.85 15.16 -13.45
C THR A 199 17.93 14.29 -12.20
N HIS A 200 17.26 14.67 -11.10
CA HIS A 200 17.30 13.89 -9.86
C HIS A 200 16.80 12.46 -10.13
N PRO A 201 17.52 11.42 -9.63
CA PRO A 201 17.14 10.04 -9.87
C PRO A 201 15.82 9.70 -9.15
N ALA A 202 14.89 9.14 -9.89
CA ALA A 202 13.66 8.57 -9.38
C ALA A 202 13.56 7.10 -9.81
N VAL A 203 12.86 6.30 -9.04
CA VAL A 203 12.67 4.87 -9.31
C VAL A 203 11.19 4.59 -9.46
N VAL A 204 10.79 4.06 -10.60
CA VAL A 204 9.49 3.42 -10.77
C VAL A 204 9.62 1.98 -10.31
N TYR A 205 8.81 1.61 -9.33
CA TYR A 205 8.89 0.34 -8.65
C TYR A 205 7.57 -0.42 -8.68
N GLU A 206 7.66 -1.73 -8.93
CA GLU A 206 6.56 -2.68 -8.72
C GLU A 206 7.14 -3.95 -8.09
N ALA A 207 6.55 -4.38 -6.99
CA ALA A 207 6.98 -5.61 -6.32
C ALA A 207 6.61 -6.84 -7.16
N ALA A 208 7.45 -7.87 -7.12
CA ALA A 208 7.16 -9.13 -7.80
C ALA A 208 6.00 -9.88 -7.11
N GLU A 209 4.97 -10.22 -7.85
CA GLU A 209 3.83 -11.00 -7.36
C GLU A 209 4.12 -12.51 -7.24
N TYR A 210 5.11 -13.00 -7.98
CA TYR A 210 5.51 -14.41 -7.98
C TYR A 210 6.99 -14.58 -7.66
N PRO A 211 7.38 -15.64 -6.90
CA PRO A 211 8.77 -15.87 -6.48
C PRO A 211 9.77 -16.09 -7.64
N ILE A 212 9.27 -16.39 -8.82
CA ILE A 212 10.07 -16.69 -10.02
C ILE A 212 10.38 -15.43 -10.86
N PHE A 213 9.81 -14.30 -10.51
CA PHE A 213 10.03 -13.02 -11.19
C PHE A 213 10.79 -12.06 -10.28
N ASP A 214 11.59 -11.21 -10.89
CA ASP A 214 12.22 -10.08 -10.22
C ASP A 214 11.23 -8.91 -10.13
N PRO A 215 11.37 -8.00 -9.14
CA PRO A 215 10.61 -6.77 -9.08
C PRO A 215 10.96 -5.87 -10.28
N THR A 216 10.01 -5.06 -10.72
CA THR A 216 10.27 -4.01 -11.70
C THR A 216 10.94 -2.84 -10.99
N ILE A 217 12.15 -2.49 -11.43
CA ILE A 217 12.95 -1.37 -10.89
C ILE A 217 13.47 -0.56 -12.08
N GLU A 218 12.77 0.51 -12.45
CA GLU A 218 13.17 1.40 -13.54
C GLU A 218 13.71 2.71 -12.98
N ASN A 219 15.01 2.98 -13.20
CA ASN A 219 15.64 4.23 -12.80
C ASN A 219 15.46 5.27 -13.92
N VAL A 220 14.85 6.39 -13.61
CA VAL A 220 14.59 7.47 -14.54
C VAL A 220 14.98 8.83 -13.95
N PRO A 221 15.48 9.78 -14.73
CA PRO A 221 15.53 11.17 -14.31
C PRO A 221 14.10 11.68 -14.06
N LEU A 222 13.88 12.45 -13.02
CA LEU A 222 12.55 12.90 -12.61
C LEU A 222 11.76 13.55 -13.77
N ALA A 223 12.42 14.39 -14.58
CA ALA A 223 11.78 15.03 -15.74
C ALA A 223 11.33 14.02 -16.83
N LYS A 224 11.84 12.79 -16.81
CA LYS A 224 11.52 11.72 -17.75
C LYS A 224 10.46 10.74 -17.23
N LEU A 225 9.95 10.95 -16.02
CA LEU A 225 8.91 10.09 -15.42
C LEU A 225 7.71 9.84 -16.35
N PRO A 226 7.19 10.82 -17.12
CA PRO A 226 6.07 10.57 -18.05
C PRO A 226 6.40 9.63 -19.22
N GLU A 227 7.69 9.35 -19.47
CA GLU A 227 8.16 8.47 -20.54
C GLU A 227 8.38 7.02 -20.03
N ALA A 228 8.33 6.79 -18.70
CA ALA A 228 8.53 5.49 -18.07
C ALA A 228 7.37 4.53 -18.34
N GLN A 229 7.63 3.24 -18.16
CA GLN A 229 6.58 2.21 -18.22
C GLN A 229 5.81 2.18 -16.90
N ILE A 230 4.59 2.69 -16.92
CA ILE A 230 3.75 2.85 -15.74
C ILE A 230 2.50 1.96 -15.84
N SER A 231 2.27 1.17 -14.81
CA SER A 231 1.02 0.42 -14.59
C SER A 231 0.18 1.05 -13.47
N PRO A 232 -1.08 0.64 -13.28
CA PRO A 232 -1.92 1.16 -12.19
C PRO A 232 -1.36 0.90 -10.78
N ILE A 233 -0.48 -0.10 -10.61
CA ILE A 233 0.13 -0.44 -9.33
C ILE A 233 1.52 0.17 -9.12
N SER A 234 2.07 0.88 -10.14
CA SER A 234 3.40 1.47 -10.06
C SER A 234 3.51 2.47 -8.91
N THR A 235 4.65 2.41 -8.24
CA THR A 235 5.03 3.26 -7.13
C THR A 235 6.25 4.08 -7.53
N LEU A 236 6.28 5.36 -7.17
CA LEU A 236 7.44 6.22 -7.36
C LEU A 236 8.20 6.32 -6.06
N TYR A 237 9.49 6.01 -6.10
CA TYR A 237 10.44 6.30 -5.04
C TYR A 237 11.39 7.40 -5.46
N ILE A 238 11.61 8.39 -4.60
CA ILE A 238 12.57 9.47 -4.79
C ILE A 238 13.51 9.48 -3.60
N ALA A 239 14.80 9.33 -3.88
CA ALA A 239 15.84 9.40 -2.86
C ALA A 239 15.99 10.82 -2.30
N PRO A 240 16.52 10.99 -1.08
CA PRO A 240 16.82 12.31 -0.54
C PRO A 240 17.73 13.11 -1.49
N GLN A 241 17.38 14.38 -1.75
CA GLN A 241 18.19 15.27 -2.59
C GLN A 241 19.40 15.81 -1.85
N THR A 242 19.21 16.13 -0.57
CA THR A 242 20.25 16.70 0.28
C THR A 242 20.23 16.03 1.64
N GLN A 243 21.41 15.90 2.23
CA GLN A 243 21.48 15.49 3.64
C GLN A 243 21.10 16.70 4.51
N ALA A 244 20.21 16.49 5.47
CA ALA A 244 19.88 17.53 6.44
C ALA A 244 21.13 17.94 7.24
N PRO A 245 21.39 19.25 7.42
CA PRO A 245 22.50 19.71 8.23
C PRO A 245 22.30 19.31 9.70
N LEU A 246 23.42 19.05 10.40
CA LEU A 246 23.39 18.80 11.84
C LEU A 246 23.05 20.08 12.59
N ASP A 247 22.16 19.97 13.56
CA ASP A 247 21.89 21.01 14.55
C ASP A 247 22.82 20.81 15.76
N TYR A 248 23.91 21.58 15.79
CA TYR A 248 24.94 21.47 16.83
C TYR A 248 24.43 21.89 18.22
N GLU A 249 23.49 22.84 18.29
CA GLU A 249 22.85 23.22 19.55
C GLU A 249 22.02 22.07 20.10
N MET A 250 21.31 21.36 19.24
CA MET A 250 20.52 20.20 19.64
C MET A 250 21.41 19.03 20.09
N LEU A 251 22.55 18.81 19.42
CA LEU A 251 23.53 17.79 19.84
C LEU A 251 24.06 18.07 21.24
N ASP A 252 24.42 19.33 21.54
CA ASP A 252 24.87 19.74 22.86
C ASP A 252 23.79 19.55 23.92
N ARG A 253 22.55 19.98 23.65
CA ARG A 253 21.39 19.80 24.55
C ARG A 253 21.09 18.35 24.85
N LEU A 254 21.34 17.45 23.90
CA LEU A 254 21.18 15.99 24.05
C LEU A 254 22.39 15.33 24.70
N GLY A 255 23.51 16.04 24.88
CA GLY A 255 24.75 15.50 25.41
C GLY A 255 25.43 14.50 24.48
N ILE A 256 25.23 14.65 23.17
CA ILE A 256 25.79 13.74 22.16
C ILE A 256 27.20 14.21 21.79
N ASP A 257 28.20 13.31 21.99
CA ASP A 257 29.55 13.56 21.53
C ASP A 257 29.65 13.39 20.00
N LEU A 258 30.08 14.44 19.30
CA LEU A 258 30.26 14.48 17.85
C LEU A 258 31.18 13.34 17.34
N GLN A 259 32.23 12.99 18.08
CA GLN A 259 33.15 11.94 17.68
C GLN A 259 32.47 10.55 17.66
N LEU A 260 31.56 10.30 18.59
CA LEU A 260 30.77 9.06 18.61
C LEU A 260 29.72 9.06 17.51
N PHE A 261 29.09 10.23 17.25
CA PHE A 261 28.05 10.35 16.22
C PHE A 261 28.59 10.12 14.80
N GLU A 262 29.73 10.73 14.44
CA GLU A 262 30.37 10.56 13.12
C GLU A 262 30.86 9.13 12.88
N GLY A 263 31.17 8.37 13.94
CA GLY A 263 31.58 6.96 13.88
C GLY A 263 30.44 5.99 13.58
N THR A 264 29.19 6.38 13.88
CA THR A 264 27.99 5.52 13.73
C THR A 264 27.24 5.74 12.42
N HIS A 265 27.52 6.82 11.68
CA HIS A 265 26.82 7.21 10.45
C HIS A 265 27.68 7.09 9.17
N ARG A 266 28.74 6.27 9.19
CA ARG A 266 29.53 5.92 8.01
C ARG A 266 29.04 4.69 7.30
#